data_65ce92b3fa3ddbceb68ea018ab5c222b
#
_entry.id   65ce92b3fa3ddbceb68ea018ab5c222b
#
_cell.length_a   1.000
_cell.length_b   1.000
_cell.length_c   1.000
_cell.angle_alpha   90.00
_cell.angle_beta   90.00
_cell.angle_gamma   90.00
#
_symmetry.space_group_name_H-M   'P 1'
#
loop_
_entity.id
_entity.type
_entity.pdbx_description
1 polymer ?
#
loop_
_entity_poly.entity_id
_entity_poly.type
_entity_poly.pdbx_seq_one_letter_code
_entity_poly.pdbx_strand_id
1 'polypeptide(L)'
;MATINNLSTGFQSNTLMTFGAATPTTKVTATTDISGFDATKIKALTVAEAAALTTEQVSSISTSAMAGLTAGQLGALSATNVAAFTDQQMGAFTNTQIAAFKPAQIGAMTSSQINSLSTSQMSALSVTQVASLNVSRIKDIDSTRLGALTSKQIQALTTDQIVNLIADQLGGMSTSQVASLKVAQVAAIETRDLVGMSTSQVAALTATQVKALKTSQLQALTTDQIKAIETADLASMTATQVGAFSSSQIRALSSTQLNSLTVAELNALSSSQLQSLSTDQVSALSTSSTAKLKSTQVASLSTAQVAALTTAQVGALAATSVAALGSNQLNAMTTSQVGALTAAQIKGLSSSTFASMGTTQVAALTTGQVAGLSVAVVGAMTSTQVSAMTTSQVQSLTANQVKALAADKVAAMTTTQVAAFTSDQIK
;
A
#
# COMPACT_ATOMS: atom_id res chain seq x y z
N MET A 1 -68.49 -18.76 -96.65
CA MET A 1 -67.45 -19.09 -97.64
C MET A 1 -66.09 -18.71 -97.10
N ALA A 2 -65.24 -19.73 -97.10
CA ALA A 2 -63.81 -19.64 -97.28
C ALA A 2 -62.98 -18.88 -96.21
N THR A 3 -62.36 -19.63 -95.36
CA THR A 3 -61.01 -20.17 -95.51
C THR A 3 -59.92 -19.10 -95.61
N ILE A 4 -58.93 -19.06 -94.84
CA ILE A 4 -57.62 -19.71 -94.83
C ILE A 4 -56.78 -18.99 -93.81
N ASN A 5 -56.29 -19.64 -92.82
CA ASN A 5 -55.00 -20.26 -92.73
C ASN A 5 -53.79 -19.33 -92.58
N ASN A 6 -53.20 -19.48 -91.41
CA ASN A 6 -51.79 -19.76 -91.18
C ASN A 6 -50.75 -18.75 -91.66
N LEU A 7 -49.98 -18.36 -90.67
CA LEU A 7 -48.50 -18.52 -90.62
C LEU A 7 -47.94 -17.86 -89.39
N SER A 8 -47.62 -18.67 -88.52
CA SER A 8 -46.35 -18.79 -87.77
C SER A 8 -45.21 -17.91 -88.31
N THR A 9 -44.55 -17.31 -87.48
CA THR A 9 -43.14 -17.37 -87.17
C THR A 9 -42.78 -16.18 -86.36
N GLY A 10 -42.44 -16.44 -85.19
CA GLY A 10 -41.13 -16.23 -84.66
C GLY A 10 -40.80 -14.80 -84.31
N PHE A 11 -40.78 -14.55 -83.06
CA PHE A 11 -39.53 -14.11 -82.45
C PHE A 11 -39.65 -14.24 -80.94
N GLN A 12 -38.90 -15.15 -80.47
CA GLN A 12 -38.53 -15.21 -79.08
C GLN A 12 -37.81 -13.92 -78.71
N SER A 13 -38.27 -13.26 -77.73
CA SER A 13 -37.39 -12.66 -76.75
C SER A 13 -38.06 -12.84 -75.38
N ASN A 14 -37.71 -13.97 -74.83
CA ASN A 14 -38.01 -14.35 -73.49
C ASN A 14 -37.05 -13.56 -72.58
N THR A 15 -37.36 -12.31 -72.37
CA THR A 15 -36.77 -11.60 -71.23
C THR A 15 -37.59 -12.01 -70.02
N LEU A 16 -37.27 -13.19 -69.52
CA LEU A 16 -37.59 -13.51 -68.12
C LEU A 16 -36.91 -12.46 -67.23
N MET A 17 -37.65 -11.43 -66.87
CA MET A 17 -37.40 -10.74 -65.65
C MET A 17 -37.54 -11.79 -64.56
N THR A 18 -36.43 -12.40 -64.18
CA THR A 18 -36.31 -13.03 -62.92
C THR A 18 -36.45 -11.91 -61.86
N PHE A 19 -37.70 -11.65 -61.54
CA PHE A 19 -37.93 -11.15 -60.16
C PHE A 19 -37.24 -12.16 -59.26
N GLY A 20 -36.13 -11.77 -58.68
CA GLY A 20 -35.49 -12.54 -57.62
C GLY A 20 -36.58 -12.94 -56.67
N ALA A 21 -36.91 -14.24 -56.69
CA ALA A 21 -37.78 -14.78 -55.68
C ALA A 21 -37.16 -14.43 -54.35
N ALA A 22 -37.77 -13.50 -53.64
CA ALA A 22 -37.52 -13.37 -52.24
C ALA A 22 -37.73 -14.76 -51.67
N THR A 23 -36.65 -15.45 -51.30
CA THR A 23 -36.73 -16.71 -50.59
C THR A 23 -37.75 -16.50 -49.48
N PRO A 24 -38.84 -17.30 -49.40
CA PRO A 24 -39.81 -17.14 -48.32
C PRO A 24 -39.01 -17.25 -47.01
N THR A 25 -38.87 -16.16 -46.29
CA THR A 25 -38.27 -16.17 -45.01
C THR A 25 -39.23 -16.98 -44.10
N THR A 26 -38.91 -18.26 -43.90
CA THR A 26 -39.66 -19.11 -43.00
C THR A 26 -39.59 -18.43 -41.64
N LYS A 27 -40.71 -17.89 -41.18
CA LYS A 27 -40.74 -17.22 -39.86
C LYS A 27 -40.25 -18.19 -38.80
N VAL A 28 -39.17 -17.82 -38.13
CA VAL A 28 -38.61 -18.64 -37.05
C VAL A 28 -39.53 -18.55 -35.83
N THR A 29 -39.99 -19.70 -35.37
CA THR A 29 -40.84 -19.88 -34.19
C THR A 29 -40.10 -20.71 -33.15
N ALA A 30 -40.63 -20.81 -31.96
CA ALA A 30 -40.05 -21.61 -30.85
C ALA A 30 -39.84 -23.11 -31.21
N THR A 31 -40.52 -23.62 -32.21
CA THR A 31 -40.42 -25.03 -32.66
C THR A 31 -39.52 -25.19 -33.91
N THR A 32 -38.98 -24.11 -34.46
CA THR A 32 -38.13 -24.17 -35.64
C THR A 32 -36.73 -24.68 -35.25
N ASP A 33 -36.28 -25.77 -35.89
CA ASP A 33 -34.88 -26.20 -35.75
C ASP A 33 -33.96 -25.27 -36.51
N ILE A 34 -33.06 -24.59 -35.79
CA ILE A 34 -32.06 -23.67 -36.33
C ILE A 34 -30.62 -24.21 -36.20
N SER A 35 -30.43 -25.45 -35.77
CA SER A 35 -29.10 -26.06 -35.56
C SER A 35 -28.29 -26.14 -36.87
N GLY A 36 -28.98 -26.29 -38.03
CA GLY A 36 -28.39 -26.28 -39.34
C GLY A 36 -28.28 -24.89 -40.01
N PHE A 37 -28.55 -23.81 -39.32
CA PHE A 37 -28.43 -22.46 -39.89
C PHE A 37 -26.96 -22.05 -39.97
N ASP A 38 -26.56 -21.58 -41.16
CA ASP A 38 -25.26 -20.93 -41.37
C ASP A 38 -25.31 -19.43 -40.96
N ALA A 39 -24.18 -18.76 -41.01
CA ALA A 39 -24.07 -17.34 -40.67
C ALA A 39 -25.01 -16.44 -41.49
N THR A 40 -25.30 -16.80 -42.76
CA THR A 40 -26.18 -16.04 -43.65
C THR A 40 -27.63 -16.15 -43.18
N LYS A 41 -28.08 -17.35 -42.85
CA LYS A 41 -29.43 -17.59 -42.34
C LYS A 41 -29.63 -16.95 -40.94
N ILE A 42 -28.63 -17.05 -40.07
CA ILE A 42 -28.67 -16.37 -38.76
C ILE A 42 -28.74 -14.84 -38.94
N LYS A 43 -27.96 -14.27 -39.84
CA LYS A 43 -27.99 -12.83 -40.17
C LYS A 43 -29.34 -12.38 -40.73
N ALA A 44 -30.03 -13.27 -41.44
CA ALA A 44 -31.34 -12.98 -42.06
C ALA A 44 -32.50 -12.95 -41.06
N LEU A 45 -32.32 -13.47 -39.85
CA LEU A 45 -33.32 -13.34 -38.78
C LEU A 45 -33.64 -11.89 -38.52
N THR A 46 -34.92 -11.57 -38.40
CA THR A 46 -35.31 -10.24 -37.87
C THR A 46 -34.93 -10.08 -36.41
N VAL A 47 -34.79 -8.86 -35.93
CA VAL A 47 -34.53 -8.55 -34.52
C VAL A 47 -35.61 -9.15 -33.61
N ALA A 48 -36.87 -9.16 -34.05
CA ALA A 48 -37.99 -9.77 -33.33
C ALA A 48 -37.90 -11.31 -33.22
N GLU A 49 -37.47 -11.97 -34.33
CA GLU A 49 -37.24 -13.43 -34.30
C GLU A 49 -36.05 -13.78 -33.41
N ALA A 50 -34.95 -13.04 -33.47
CA ALA A 50 -33.83 -13.21 -32.54
C ALA A 50 -34.23 -13.04 -31.09
N ALA A 51 -35.08 -12.06 -30.76
CA ALA A 51 -35.61 -11.84 -29.42
C ALA A 51 -36.51 -12.98 -28.94
N ALA A 52 -37.16 -13.69 -29.87
CA ALA A 52 -38.10 -14.78 -29.56
C ALA A 52 -37.42 -16.17 -29.51
N LEU A 53 -36.12 -16.28 -29.75
CA LEU A 53 -35.39 -17.55 -29.69
C LEU A 53 -35.53 -18.18 -28.31
N THR A 54 -35.67 -19.51 -28.28
CA THR A 54 -35.58 -20.24 -27.01
C THR A 54 -34.14 -20.49 -26.60
N THR A 55 -33.91 -20.88 -25.36
CA THR A 55 -32.58 -21.24 -24.83
C THR A 55 -31.95 -22.41 -25.61
N GLU A 56 -32.78 -23.40 -25.97
CA GLU A 56 -32.36 -24.55 -26.79
C GLU A 56 -31.93 -24.11 -28.18
N GLN A 57 -32.70 -23.22 -28.81
CA GLN A 57 -32.34 -22.68 -30.14
C GLN A 57 -31.02 -21.92 -30.05
N VAL A 58 -30.83 -21.03 -29.04
CA VAL A 58 -29.59 -20.27 -28.84
C VAL A 58 -28.41 -21.22 -28.68
N SER A 59 -28.51 -22.22 -27.81
CA SER A 59 -27.42 -23.19 -27.56
C SER A 59 -27.13 -24.11 -28.77
N SER A 60 -28.10 -24.28 -29.71
CA SER A 60 -27.93 -25.10 -30.89
C SER A 60 -27.23 -24.39 -32.07
N ILE A 61 -27.07 -23.05 -32.02
CA ILE A 61 -26.36 -22.29 -33.06
C ILE A 61 -24.90 -22.76 -33.11
N SER A 62 -24.45 -23.18 -34.32
CA SER A 62 -23.05 -23.59 -34.48
C SER A 62 -22.06 -22.41 -34.26
N THR A 63 -20.87 -22.69 -33.79
CA THR A 63 -19.82 -21.66 -33.58
C THR A 63 -19.48 -20.91 -34.87
N SER A 64 -19.53 -21.59 -36.00
CA SER A 64 -19.31 -20.96 -37.33
C SER A 64 -20.44 -20.02 -37.73
N ALA A 65 -21.67 -20.26 -37.24
CA ALA A 65 -22.81 -19.40 -37.51
C ALA A 65 -22.90 -18.17 -36.60
N MET A 66 -22.16 -18.17 -35.47
CA MET A 66 -22.16 -17.05 -34.50
C MET A 66 -21.76 -15.72 -35.16
N ALA A 67 -20.87 -15.76 -36.16
CA ALA A 67 -20.46 -14.55 -36.91
C ALA A 67 -21.63 -13.87 -37.66
N GLY A 68 -22.75 -14.59 -37.87
CA GLY A 68 -23.96 -14.05 -38.51
C GLY A 68 -24.79 -13.17 -37.57
N LEU A 69 -24.66 -13.30 -36.25
CA LEU A 69 -25.45 -12.49 -35.30
C LEU A 69 -25.04 -11.02 -35.37
N THR A 70 -26.01 -10.18 -35.71
CA THR A 70 -25.82 -8.72 -35.76
C THR A 70 -25.91 -8.09 -34.36
N ALA A 71 -25.36 -6.88 -34.18
CA ALA A 71 -25.46 -6.12 -32.94
C ALA A 71 -26.91 -5.90 -32.46
N GLY A 72 -27.85 -5.64 -33.44
CA GLY A 72 -29.27 -5.50 -33.15
C GLY A 72 -29.91 -6.76 -32.59
N GLN A 73 -29.58 -7.92 -33.22
CA GLN A 73 -30.07 -9.22 -32.78
C GLN A 73 -29.53 -9.58 -31.39
N LEU A 74 -28.21 -9.40 -31.16
CA LEU A 74 -27.58 -9.66 -29.88
C LEU A 74 -28.18 -8.78 -28.75
N GLY A 75 -28.35 -7.48 -29.05
CA GLY A 75 -28.99 -6.57 -28.06
C GLY A 75 -30.46 -6.85 -27.81
N ALA A 76 -31.13 -7.64 -28.65
CA ALA A 76 -32.55 -8.02 -28.52
C ALA A 76 -32.73 -9.33 -27.71
N LEU A 77 -31.70 -10.16 -27.59
CA LEU A 77 -31.75 -11.40 -26.80
C LEU A 77 -32.12 -11.10 -25.34
N SER A 78 -32.85 -11.99 -24.73
CA SER A 78 -33.08 -11.93 -23.28
C SER A 78 -31.78 -12.26 -22.53
N ALA A 79 -31.67 -11.80 -21.28
CA ALA A 79 -30.56 -12.17 -20.39
C ALA A 79 -30.46 -13.69 -20.19
N THR A 80 -31.61 -14.37 -20.15
CA THR A 80 -31.68 -15.83 -20.06
C THR A 80 -31.10 -16.52 -21.29
N ASN A 81 -31.39 -15.98 -22.49
CA ASN A 81 -30.82 -16.51 -23.75
C ASN A 81 -29.31 -16.31 -23.78
N VAL A 82 -28.80 -15.17 -23.31
CA VAL A 82 -27.34 -14.94 -23.23
C VAL A 82 -26.68 -15.94 -22.26
N ALA A 83 -27.31 -16.22 -21.13
CA ALA A 83 -26.82 -17.24 -20.19
C ALA A 83 -26.90 -18.68 -20.75
N ALA A 84 -27.64 -18.92 -21.82
CA ALA A 84 -27.76 -20.22 -22.49
C ALA A 84 -26.68 -20.47 -23.57
N PHE A 85 -25.91 -19.46 -23.99
CA PHE A 85 -24.77 -19.69 -24.87
C PHE A 85 -23.76 -20.62 -24.22
N THR A 86 -23.20 -21.53 -25.00
CA THR A 86 -22.10 -22.38 -24.55
C THR A 86 -20.80 -21.59 -24.47
N ASP A 87 -19.83 -22.07 -23.67
CA ASP A 87 -18.50 -21.46 -23.58
C ASP A 87 -17.79 -21.36 -24.93
N GLN A 88 -17.97 -22.38 -25.79
CA GLN A 88 -17.42 -22.38 -27.15
C GLN A 88 -18.05 -21.28 -28.03
N GLN A 89 -19.37 -21.08 -27.89
CA GLN A 89 -20.06 -20.00 -28.59
C GLN A 89 -19.59 -18.63 -28.12
N MET A 90 -19.39 -18.46 -26.79
CA MET A 90 -18.88 -17.20 -26.23
C MET A 90 -17.49 -16.87 -26.78
N GLY A 91 -16.60 -17.86 -26.84
CA GLY A 91 -15.26 -17.69 -27.43
C GLY A 91 -15.26 -17.36 -28.94
N ALA A 92 -16.32 -17.74 -29.67
CA ALA A 92 -16.47 -17.51 -31.11
C ALA A 92 -16.97 -16.09 -31.46
N PHE A 93 -17.48 -15.31 -30.50
CA PHE A 93 -17.90 -13.93 -30.76
C PHE A 93 -16.73 -13.04 -31.15
N THR A 94 -16.95 -12.11 -32.03
CA THR A 94 -16.00 -11.02 -32.31
C THR A 94 -16.06 -9.97 -31.22
N ASN A 95 -15.00 -9.15 -31.06
CA ASN A 95 -14.97 -8.02 -30.14
C ASN A 95 -16.17 -7.07 -30.33
N THR A 96 -16.55 -6.83 -31.58
CA THR A 96 -17.72 -5.98 -31.92
C THR A 96 -19.03 -6.59 -31.42
N GLN A 97 -19.18 -7.91 -31.51
CA GLN A 97 -20.34 -8.61 -30.99
C GLN A 97 -20.41 -8.59 -29.46
N ILE A 98 -19.28 -8.82 -28.79
CA ILE A 98 -19.19 -8.69 -27.32
C ILE A 98 -19.57 -7.28 -26.87
N ALA A 99 -19.09 -6.25 -27.56
CA ALA A 99 -19.44 -4.86 -27.25
C ALA A 99 -20.92 -4.51 -27.50
N ALA A 100 -21.63 -5.32 -28.29
CA ALA A 100 -23.05 -5.12 -28.61
C ALA A 100 -24.03 -5.63 -27.52
N PHE A 101 -23.57 -6.46 -26.58
CA PHE A 101 -24.41 -6.93 -25.50
C PHE A 101 -24.79 -5.76 -24.57
N LYS A 102 -26.01 -5.80 -24.06
CA LYS A 102 -26.46 -4.84 -23.02
C LYS A 102 -25.83 -5.17 -21.66
N PRO A 103 -25.66 -4.18 -20.77
CA PRO A 103 -25.14 -4.43 -19.43
C PRO A 103 -25.87 -5.57 -18.69
N ALA A 104 -27.20 -5.60 -18.74
CA ALA A 104 -27.98 -6.67 -18.09
C ALA A 104 -27.67 -8.07 -18.65
N GLN A 105 -27.36 -8.17 -19.95
CA GLN A 105 -26.98 -9.43 -20.59
C GLN A 105 -25.61 -9.90 -20.09
N ILE A 106 -24.62 -8.97 -19.97
CA ILE A 106 -23.30 -9.28 -19.40
C ILE A 106 -23.44 -9.71 -17.93
N GLY A 107 -24.29 -9.05 -17.14
CA GLY A 107 -24.56 -9.42 -15.75
C GLY A 107 -25.19 -10.81 -15.58
N ALA A 108 -25.84 -11.33 -16.63
CA ALA A 108 -26.43 -12.67 -16.62
C ALA A 108 -25.43 -13.78 -16.99
N MET A 109 -24.30 -13.44 -17.61
CA MET A 109 -23.28 -14.45 -18.00
C MET A 109 -22.76 -15.19 -16.80
N THR A 110 -22.49 -16.49 -16.99
CA THR A 110 -21.84 -17.33 -15.97
C THR A 110 -20.34 -17.01 -15.90
N SER A 111 -19.69 -17.40 -14.77
CA SER A 111 -18.22 -17.26 -14.65
C SER A 111 -17.49 -18.04 -15.75
N SER A 112 -17.99 -19.23 -16.13
CA SER A 112 -17.44 -20.06 -17.20
C SER A 112 -17.51 -19.32 -18.55
N GLN A 113 -18.64 -18.70 -18.87
CA GLN A 113 -18.80 -17.89 -20.07
C GLN A 113 -17.83 -16.71 -20.13
N ILE A 114 -17.66 -15.99 -19.01
CA ILE A 114 -16.67 -14.89 -18.92
C ILE A 114 -15.24 -15.42 -19.08
N ASN A 115 -14.92 -16.57 -18.48
CA ASN A 115 -13.61 -17.20 -18.57
C ASN A 115 -13.31 -17.81 -19.96
N SER A 116 -14.34 -18.05 -20.78
CA SER A 116 -14.16 -18.46 -22.17
C SER A 116 -13.85 -17.30 -23.14
N LEU A 117 -14.07 -16.05 -22.71
CA LEU A 117 -13.71 -14.88 -23.51
C LEU A 117 -12.18 -14.76 -23.62
N SER A 118 -11.68 -14.35 -24.78
CA SER A 118 -10.28 -13.98 -24.95
C SER A 118 -9.95 -12.67 -24.22
N THR A 119 -8.67 -12.42 -23.99
CA THR A 119 -8.20 -11.15 -23.41
C THR A 119 -8.61 -9.93 -24.26
N SER A 120 -8.65 -10.08 -25.60
CA SER A 120 -9.11 -9.02 -26.50
C SER A 120 -10.61 -8.77 -26.39
N GLN A 121 -11.42 -9.81 -26.17
CA GLN A 121 -12.85 -9.66 -25.93
C GLN A 121 -13.13 -9.00 -24.57
N MET A 122 -12.37 -9.35 -23.51
CA MET A 122 -12.46 -8.69 -22.20
C MET A 122 -12.14 -7.19 -22.30
N SER A 123 -11.09 -6.83 -23.04
CA SER A 123 -10.74 -5.41 -23.25
C SER A 123 -11.74 -4.66 -24.14
N ALA A 124 -12.54 -5.37 -24.93
CA ALA A 124 -13.60 -4.78 -25.77
C ALA A 124 -14.90 -4.46 -25.02
N LEU A 125 -15.07 -4.95 -23.79
CA LEU A 125 -16.23 -4.61 -22.96
C LEU A 125 -16.26 -3.10 -22.69
N SER A 126 -17.43 -2.51 -22.71
CA SER A 126 -17.61 -1.12 -22.25
C SER A 126 -17.49 -1.01 -20.72
N VAL A 127 -17.21 0.19 -20.24
CA VAL A 127 -17.16 0.45 -18.79
C VAL A 127 -18.49 0.11 -18.08
N THR A 128 -19.63 0.32 -18.76
CA THR A 128 -20.96 -0.02 -18.22
C THR A 128 -21.19 -1.53 -18.18
N GLN A 129 -20.67 -2.27 -19.16
CA GLN A 129 -20.72 -3.73 -19.15
C GLN A 129 -19.86 -4.31 -18.03
N VAL A 130 -18.63 -3.80 -17.81
CA VAL A 130 -17.78 -4.22 -16.68
C VAL A 130 -18.44 -3.93 -15.33
N ALA A 131 -19.04 -2.76 -15.17
CA ALA A 131 -19.77 -2.41 -13.96
C ALA A 131 -21.00 -3.31 -13.70
N SER A 132 -21.53 -3.99 -14.73
CA SER A 132 -22.67 -4.90 -14.61
C SER A 132 -22.28 -6.37 -14.35
N LEU A 133 -20.99 -6.72 -14.36
CA LEU A 133 -20.55 -8.07 -14.01
C LEU A 133 -21.10 -8.48 -12.65
N ASN A 134 -21.58 -9.72 -12.54
CA ASN A 134 -22.27 -10.20 -11.35
C ASN A 134 -21.30 -10.25 -10.14
N VAL A 135 -21.66 -9.53 -9.08
CA VAL A 135 -20.85 -9.39 -7.85
C VAL A 135 -20.53 -10.75 -7.22
N SER A 136 -21.50 -11.66 -7.14
CA SER A 136 -21.27 -12.98 -6.52
C SER A 136 -20.38 -13.92 -7.34
N ARG A 137 -20.24 -13.66 -8.64
CA ARG A 137 -19.47 -14.49 -9.58
C ARG A 137 -18.09 -13.90 -9.92
N ILE A 138 -17.83 -12.64 -9.56
CA ILE A 138 -16.59 -11.97 -9.95
C ILE A 138 -15.34 -12.67 -9.41
N LYS A 139 -15.42 -13.27 -8.23
CA LYS A 139 -14.35 -14.07 -7.60
C LYS A 139 -13.95 -15.32 -8.41
N ASP A 140 -14.87 -15.82 -9.25
CA ASP A 140 -14.66 -17.01 -10.07
C ASP A 140 -14.09 -16.68 -11.46
N ILE A 141 -13.94 -15.39 -11.81
CA ILE A 141 -13.28 -14.93 -13.01
C ILE A 141 -11.78 -15.09 -12.83
N ASP A 142 -11.12 -15.78 -13.77
CA ASP A 142 -9.66 -15.98 -13.65
C ASP A 142 -8.87 -14.66 -13.70
N SER A 143 -7.69 -14.66 -13.07
CA SER A 143 -6.83 -13.47 -12.96
C SER A 143 -6.36 -12.96 -14.33
N THR A 144 -6.22 -13.84 -15.35
CA THR A 144 -5.83 -13.47 -16.70
C THR A 144 -6.90 -12.62 -17.38
N ARG A 145 -8.20 -13.00 -17.24
CA ARG A 145 -9.33 -12.26 -17.80
C ARG A 145 -9.54 -10.93 -17.09
N LEU A 146 -9.42 -10.94 -15.76
CA LEU A 146 -9.50 -9.70 -14.99
C LEU A 146 -8.32 -8.76 -15.30
N GLY A 147 -7.10 -9.32 -15.40
CA GLY A 147 -5.89 -8.59 -15.78
C GLY A 147 -5.91 -8.04 -17.22
N ALA A 148 -6.75 -8.57 -18.10
CA ALA A 148 -6.94 -8.07 -19.46
C ALA A 148 -7.79 -6.79 -19.54
N LEU A 149 -8.48 -6.42 -18.47
CA LEU A 149 -9.26 -5.18 -18.42
C LEU A 149 -8.35 -3.96 -18.53
N THR A 150 -8.78 -2.95 -19.25
CA THR A 150 -8.08 -1.66 -19.31
C THR A 150 -8.20 -0.91 -17.97
N SER A 151 -7.31 0.05 -17.71
CA SER A 151 -7.38 0.90 -16.51
C SER A 151 -8.74 1.59 -16.35
N LYS A 152 -9.36 2.02 -17.46
CA LYS A 152 -10.71 2.64 -17.44
C LYS A 152 -11.79 1.64 -17.00
N GLN A 153 -11.68 0.39 -17.45
CA GLN A 153 -12.58 -0.68 -17.04
C GLN A 153 -12.40 -1.07 -15.57
N ILE A 154 -11.16 -1.14 -15.09
CA ILE A 154 -10.84 -1.34 -13.66
C ILE A 154 -11.47 -0.22 -12.80
N GLN A 155 -11.37 1.03 -13.24
CA GLN A 155 -12.02 2.15 -12.57
C GLN A 155 -13.56 2.07 -12.57
N ALA A 156 -14.14 1.33 -13.51
CA ALA A 156 -15.59 1.15 -13.61
C ALA A 156 -16.12 0.05 -12.67
N LEU A 157 -15.27 -0.82 -12.14
CA LEU A 157 -15.67 -1.79 -11.12
C LEU A 157 -16.30 -1.07 -9.92
N THR A 158 -17.40 -1.59 -9.43
CA THR A 158 -18.05 -1.07 -8.22
C THR A 158 -17.27 -1.48 -6.96
N THR A 159 -17.47 -0.79 -5.85
CA THR A 159 -16.86 -1.18 -4.56
C THR A 159 -17.29 -2.59 -4.14
N ASP A 160 -18.53 -2.99 -4.41
CA ASP A 160 -19.03 -4.33 -4.11
C ASP A 160 -18.31 -5.41 -4.95
N GLN A 161 -17.99 -5.09 -6.21
CA GLN A 161 -17.18 -5.96 -7.05
C GLN A 161 -15.74 -6.07 -6.51
N ILE A 162 -15.14 -4.96 -6.08
CA ILE A 162 -13.80 -4.94 -5.47
C ILE A 162 -13.74 -5.77 -4.19
N VAL A 163 -14.74 -5.66 -3.30
CA VAL A 163 -14.82 -6.47 -2.06
C VAL A 163 -14.83 -7.97 -2.35
N ASN A 164 -15.39 -8.38 -3.49
CA ASN A 164 -15.48 -9.78 -3.88
C ASN A 164 -14.32 -10.27 -4.76
N LEU A 165 -13.30 -9.46 -5.03
CA LEU A 165 -12.05 -9.93 -5.63
C LEU A 165 -11.26 -10.77 -4.63
N ILE A 166 -10.43 -11.67 -5.15
CA ILE A 166 -9.53 -12.51 -4.34
C ILE A 166 -8.06 -12.12 -4.58
N ALA A 167 -7.19 -12.55 -3.69
CA ALA A 167 -5.76 -12.24 -3.72
C ALA A 167 -5.10 -12.51 -5.07
N ASP A 168 -5.40 -13.65 -5.72
CA ASP A 168 -4.87 -14.03 -7.04
C ASP A 168 -5.27 -13.02 -8.13
N GLN A 169 -6.51 -12.55 -8.08
CA GLN A 169 -7.03 -11.56 -9.04
C GLN A 169 -6.35 -10.20 -8.87
N LEU A 170 -6.13 -9.77 -7.63
CA LEU A 170 -5.38 -8.54 -7.34
C LEU A 170 -3.93 -8.67 -7.79
N GLY A 171 -3.29 -9.81 -7.51
CA GLY A 171 -1.93 -10.11 -7.95
C GLY A 171 -1.78 -10.14 -9.48
N GLY A 172 -2.82 -10.52 -10.21
CA GLY A 172 -2.88 -10.53 -11.67
C GLY A 172 -3.01 -9.16 -12.33
N MET A 173 -3.31 -8.10 -11.58
CA MET A 173 -3.39 -6.74 -12.13
C MET A 173 -2.01 -6.19 -12.47
N SER A 174 -1.91 -5.38 -13.51
CA SER A 174 -0.70 -4.59 -13.78
C SER A 174 -0.55 -3.42 -12.78
N THR A 175 0.67 -2.92 -12.62
CA THR A 175 0.94 -1.72 -11.81
C THR A 175 0.12 -0.51 -12.28
N SER A 176 -0.07 -0.36 -13.58
CA SER A 176 -0.91 0.71 -14.16
C SER A 176 -2.38 0.57 -13.80
N GLN A 177 -2.90 -0.66 -13.73
CA GLN A 177 -4.27 -0.90 -13.27
C GLN A 177 -4.42 -0.58 -11.79
N VAL A 178 -3.48 -1.01 -10.94
CA VAL A 178 -3.47 -0.69 -9.51
C VAL A 178 -3.40 0.83 -9.29
N ALA A 179 -2.49 1.52 -9.96
CA ALA A 179 -2.39 2.98 -9.88
C ALA A 179 -3.67 3.70 -10.34
N SER A 180 -4.45 3.08 -11.22
CA SER A 180 -5.70 3.65 -11.73
C SER A 180 -6.91 3.45 -10.82
N LEU A 181 -6.83 2.59 -9.80
CA LEU A 181 -7.93 2.36 -8.86
C LEU A 181 -8.37 3.67 -8.20
N LYS A 182 -9.67 3.85 -8.04
CA LYS A 182 -10.20 4.97 -7.27
C LYS A 182 -9.91 4.77 -5.77
N VAL A 183 -9.81 5.87 -5.04
CA VAL A 183 -9.60 5.87 -3.59
C VAL A 183 -10.61 4.96 -2.87
N ALA A 184 -11.90 5.05 -3.24
CA ALA A 184 -12.95 4.21 -2.66
C ALA A 184 -12.75 2.71 -2.98
N GLN A 185 -12.22 2.39 -4.16
CA GLN A 185 -11.93 1.02 -4.55
C GLN A 185 -10.77 0.45 -3.71
N VAL A 186 -9.68 1.22 -3.53
CA VAL A 186 -8.55 0.80 -2.67
C VAL A 186 -9.00 0.58 -1.22
N ALA A 187 -9.81 1.48 -0.68
CA ALA A 187 -10.36 1.35 0.67
C ALA A 187 -11.37 0.19 0.81
N ALA A 188 -11.89 -0.34 -0.30
CA ALA A 188 -12.82 -1.48 -0.32
C ALA A 188 -12.11 -2.84 -0.40
N ILE A 189 -10.82 -2.91 -0.78
CA ILE A 189 -10.08 -4.18 -0.84
C ILE A 189 -10.06 -4.81 0.55
N GLU A 190 -10.38 -6.10 0.63
CA GLU A 190 -10.33 -6.81 1.90
C GLU A 190 -8.90 -7.09 2.35
N THR A 191 -8.67 -7.07 3.65
CA THR A 191 -7.33 -7.24 4.25
C THR A 191 -6.66 -8.55 3.85
N ARG A 192 -7.44 -9.64 3.75
CA ARG A 192 -6.94 -10.97 3.34
C ARG A 192 -6.40 -11.00 1.91
N ASP A 193 -6.90 -10.10 1.05
CA ASP A 193 -6.59 -10.12 -0.39
C ASP A 193 -5.41 -9.19 -0.73
N LEU A 194 -5.11 -8.22 0.13
CA LEU A 194 -3.97 -7.31 -0.04
C LEU A 194 -2.62 -8.05 -0.09
N VAL A 195 -2.48 -9.19 0.59
CA VAL A 195 -1.24 -10.00 0.57
C VAL A 195 -0.95 -10.59 -0.81
N GLY A 196 -1.96 -10.69 -1.69
CA GLY A 196 -1.80 -11.11 -3.08
C GLY A 196 -1.12 -10.07 -3.97
N MET A 197 -1.06 -8.80 -3.54
CA MET A 197 -0.37 -7.77 -4.31
C MET A 197 1.15 -7.94 -4.23
N SER A 198 1.81 -7.82 -5.37
CA SER A 198 3.28 -7.78 -5.43
C SER A 198 3.83 -6.48 -4.83
N THR A 199 5.10 -6.48 -4.46
CA THR A 199 5.81 -5.27 -4.02
C THR A 199 5.78 -4.16 -5.08
N SER A 200 5.87 -4.52 -6.37
CA SER A 200 5.76 -3.55 -7.47
C SER A 200 4.37 -2.92 -7.57
N GLN A 201 3.32 -3.67 -7.27
CA GLN A 201 1.95 -3.16 -7.24
C GLN A 201 1.73 -2.22 -6.04
N VAL A 202 2.29 -2.56 -4.87
CA VAL A 202 2.24 -1.68 -3.69
C VAL A 202 3.03 -0.39 -3.95
N ALA A 203 4.21 -0.47 -4.56
CA ALA A 203 4.98 0.70 -4.96
C ALA A 203 4.28 1.59 -6.01
N ALA A 204 3.36 1.01 -6.79
CA ALA A 204 2.59 1.75 -7.79
C ALA A 204 1.35 2.46 -7.20
N LEU A 205 1.02 2.23 -5.94
CA LEU A 205 -0.04 3.00 -5.27
C LEU A 205 0.37 4.47 -5.19
N THR A 206 -0.55 5.35 -5.47
CA THR A 206 -0.33 6.79 -5.35
C THR A 206 -0.47 7.26 -3.89
N ALA A 207 0.08 8.41 -3.54
CA ALA A 207 -0.04 9.00 -2.20
C ALA A 207 -1.50 9.11 -1.72
N THR A 208 -2.43 9.45 -2.61
CA THR A 208 -3.86 9.51 -2.28
C THR A 208 -4.46 8.14 -1.98
N GLN A 209 -4.01 7.11 -2.69
CA GLN A 209 -4.44 5.73 -2.45
C GLN A 209 -3.84 5.18 -1.15
N VAL A 210 -2.55 5.41 -0.90
CA VAL A 210 -1.88 5.01 0.37
C VAL A 210 -2.56 5.69 1.56
N LYS A 211 -2.87 6.99 1.45
CA LYS A 211 -3.61 7.73 2.47
C LYS A 211 -5.04 7.22 2.71
N ALA A 212 -5.63 6.56 1.72
CA ALA A 212 -6.97 5.99 1.83
C ALA A 212 -7.01 4.60 2.48
N LEU A 213 -5.86 3.93 2.62
CA LEU A 213 -5.78 2.64 3.27
C LEU A 213 -6.22 2.75 4.74
N LYS A 214 -7.06 1.82 5.15
CA LYS A 214 -7.47 1.69 6.56
C LYS A 214 -6.30 1.15 7.39
N THR A 215 -6.29 1.45 8.68
CA THR A 215 -5.28 0.91 9.60
C THR A 215 -5.23 -0.63 9.58
N SER A 216 -6.39 -1.30 9.48
CA SER A 216 -6.47 -2.75 9.35
C SER A 216 -5.83 -3.27 8.05
N GLN A 217 -5.98 -2.53 6.94
CA GLN A 217 -5.36 -2.87 5.66
C GLN A 217 -3.82 -2.73 5.74
N LEU A 218 -3.33 -1.65 6.37
CA LEU A 218 -1.91 -1.44 6.59
C LEU A 218 -1.29 -2.51 7.47
N GLN A 219 -1.99 -2.93 8.54
CA GLN A 219 -1.54 -4.02 9.41
C GLN A 219 -1.47 -5.37 8.69
N ALA A 220 -2.31 -5.59 7.68
CA ALA A 220 -2.33 -6.81 6.90
C ALA A 220 -1.19 -6.91 5.88
N LEU A 221 -0.59 -5.78 5.47
CA LEU A 221 0.54 -5.79 4.54
C LEU A 221 1.74 -6.53 5.13
N THR A 222 2.42 -7.29 4.28
CA THR A 222 3.69 -7.94 4.66
C THR A 222 4.81 -6.91 4.86
N THR A 223 5.87 -7.31 5.55
CA THR A 223 7.05 -6.46 5.72
C THR A 223 7.67 -6.03 4.39
N ASP A 224 7.66 -6.91 3.38
CA ASP A 224 8.21 -6.59 2.06
C ASP A 224 7.30 -5.62 1.29
N GLN A 225 5.99 -5.73 1.46
CA GLN A 225 5.03 -4.77 0.92
C GLN A 225 5.19 -3.39 1.60
N ILE A 226 5.41 -3.34 2.92
CA ILE A 226 5.69 -2.08 3.63
C ILE A 226 6.99 -1.42 3.15
N LYS A 227 8.06 -2.20 2.93
CA LYS A 227 9.32 -1.70 2.32
C LYS A 227 9.12 -1.11 0.93
N ALA A 228 8.14 -1.62 0.19
CA ALA A 228 7.87 -1.18 -1.17
C ALA A 228 7.10 0.15 -1.24
N ILE A 229 6.50 0.62 -0.15
CA ILE A 229 5.84 1.94 -0.13
C ILE A 229 6.90 3.03 -0.36
N GLU A 230 6.67 3.89 -1.35
CA GLU A 230 7.59 4.99 -1.65
C GLU A 230 7.67 6.00 -0.49
N THR A 231 8.83 6.63 -0.32
CA THR A 231 9.05 7.59 0.78
C THR A 231 8.07 8.77 0.75
N ALA A 232 7.72 9.24 -0.44
CA ALA A 232 6.74 10.32 -0.62
C ALA A 232 5.34 9.91 -0.18
N ASP A 233 4.97 8.65 -0.46
CA ASP A 233 3.68 8.09 -0.09
C ASP A 233 3.60 7.83 1.41
N LEU A 234 4.68 7.30 1.99
CA LEU A 234 4.80 7.11 3.43
C LEU A 234 4.63 8.45 4.18
N ALA A 235 5.32 9.51 3.73
CA ALA A 235 5.21 10.85 4.30
C ALA A 235 3.83 11.51 4.10
N SER A 236 2.98 10.96 3.23
CA SER A 236 1.60 11.42 3.03
C SER A 236 0.59 10.81 4.00
N MET A 237 0.99 9.75 4.72
CA MET A 237 0.14 9.03 5.65
C MET A 237 -0.23 9.91 6.86
N THR A 238 -1.24 9.51 7.57
CA THR A 238 -1.56 10.13 8.85
C THR A 238 -0.74 9.51 10.00
N ALA A 239 -0.53 10.25 11.06
CA ALA A 239 0.10 9.74 12.28
C ALA A 239 -0.60 8.47 12.82
N THR A 240 -1.93 8.39 12.71
CA THR A 240 -2.71 7.20 13.08
C THR A 240 -2.36 6.00 12.22
N GLN A 241 -2.16 6.18 10.92
CA GLN A 241 -1.80 5.11 10.00
C GLN A 241 -0.39 4.57 10.29
N VAL A 242 0.60 5.45 10.45
CA VAL A 242 1.97 5.06 10.80
C VAL A 242 2.03 4.42 12.20
N GLY A 243 1.30 4.98 13.17
CA GLY A 243 1.17 4.40 14.51
C GLY A 243 0.50 3.03 14.56
N ALA A 244 -0.27 2.67 13.50
CA ALA A 244 -0.91 1.37 13.40
C ALA A 244 0.02 0.25 12.87
N PHE A 245 1.19 0.56 12.34
CA PHE A 245 2.14 -0.47 11.90
C PHE A 245 2.55 -1.38 13.07
N SER A 246 2.75 -2.65 12.79
CA SER A 246 3.34 -3.56 13.76
C SER A 246 4.83 -3.23 14.00
N SER A 247 5.39 -3.67 15.12
CA SER A 247 6.83 -3.53 15.38
C SER A 247 7.69 -4.15 14.28
N SER A 248 7.28 -5.28 13.70
CA SER A 248 7.98 -5.91 12.58
C SER A 248 7.91 -5.07 11.30
N GLN A 249 6.79 -4.41 11.03
CA GLN A 249 6.64 -3.50 9.89
C GLN A 249 7.51 -2.23 10.06
N ILE A 250 7.54 -1.63 11.26
CA ILE A 250 8.43 -0.50 11.57
C ILE A 250 9.90 -0.89 11.43
N ARG A 251 10.29 -2.07 11.94
CA ARG A 251 11.66 -2.60 11.78
C ARG A 251 12.02 -2.87 10.31
N ALA A 252 11.06 -3.15 9.46
CA ALA A 252 11.28 -3.40 8.04
C ALA A 252 11.56 -2.12 7.24
N LEU A 253 11.18 -0.93 7.73
CA LEU A 253 11.42 0.33 7.05
C LEU A 253 12.91 0.59 6.86
N SER A 254 13.29 1.11 5.70
CA SER A 254 14.65 1.61 5.46
C SER A 254 14.92 2.88 6.26
N SER A 255 16.20 3.20 6.47
CA SER A 255 16.60 4.47 7.10
C SER A 255 16.06 5.69 6.36
N THR A 256 15.99 5.62 5.02
CA THR A 256 15.42 6.69 4.19
C THR A 256 13.93 6.87 4.47
N GLN A 257 13.19 5.77 4.57
CA GLN A 257 11.76 5.79 4.91
C GLN A 257 11.52 6.32 6.33
N LEU A 258 12.32 5.87 7.31
CA LEU A 258 12.22 6.38 8.68
C LEU A 258 12.49 7.90 8.76
N ASN A 259 13.46 8.39 7.99
CA ASN A 259 13.79 9.81 7.93
C ASN A 259 12.79 10.67 7.14
N SER A 260 11.93 10.05 6.31
CA SER A 260 10.85 10.75 5.61
C SER A 260 9.62 10.99 6.49
N LEU A 261 9.53 10.29 7.63
CA LEU A 261 8.41 10.46 8.56
C LEU A 261 8.36 11.89 9.11
N THR A 262 7.18 12.46 9.12
CA THR A 262 6.92 13.76 9.76
C THR A 262 7.06 13.67 11.28
N VAL A 263 7.13 14.82 11.95
CA VAL A 263 7.15 14.89 13.43
C VAL A 263 5.94 14.18 14.04
N ALA A 264 4.76 14.39 13.45
CA ALA A 264 3.52 13.80 13.97
C ALA A 264 3.55 12.27 13.87
N GLU A 265 4.07 11.74 12.77
CA GLU A 265 4.20 10.29 12.53
C GLU A 265 5.25 9.67 13.44
N LEU A 266 6.43 10.28 13.58
CA LEU A 266 7.46 9.83 14.53
C LEU A 266 6.91 9.80 15.97
N ASN A 267 6.18 10.84 16.35
CA ASN A 267 5.59 10.96 17.68
C ASN A 267 4.38 10.04 17.92
N ALA A 268 3.84 9.41 16.87
CA ALA A 268 2.80 8.40 16.97
C ALA A 268 3.37 6.98 17.22
N LEU A 269 4.68 6.79 17.02
CA LEU A 269 5.31 5.50 17.28
C LEU A 269 5.27 5.20 18.78
N SER A 270 4.82 4.00 19.11
CA SER A 270 4.83 3.47 20.48
C SER A 270 6.26 3.12 20.95
N SER A 271 6.44 2.97 22.25
CA SER A 271 7.70 2.50 22.83
C SER A 271 8.14 1.16 22.25
N SER A 272 7.23 0.21 22.06
CA SER A 272 7.56 -1.11 21.50
C SER A 272 7.98 -1.03 20.02
N GLN A 273 7.38 -0.13 19.25
CA GLN A 273 7.79 0.12 17.86
C GLN A 273 9.20 0.74 17.81
N LEU A 274 9.51 1.72 18.66
CA LEU A 274 10.84 2.32 18.73
C LEU A 274 11.89 1.30 19.20
N GLN A 275 11.59 0.47 20.19
CA GLN A 275 12.48 -0.60 20.65
C GLN A 275 12.72 -1.66 19.58
N SER A 276 11.83 -1.84 18.62
CA SER A 276 12.01 -2.79 17.51
C SER A 276 13.01 -2.32 16.47
N LEU A 277 13.34 -1.03 16.42
CA LEU A 277 14.36 -0.50 15.49
C LEU A 277 15.73 -1.13 15.79
N SER A 278 16.48 -1.45 14.76
CA SER A 278 17.87 -1.87 14.91
C SER A 278 18.77 -0.71 15.33
N THR A 279 19.94 -1.01 15.86
CA THR A 279 20.97 -0.01 16.18
C THR A 279 21.37 0.80 14.95
N ASP A 280 21.47 0.15 13.77
CA ASP A 280 21.77 0.82 12.50
C ASP A 280 20.66 1.80 12.09
N GLN A 281 19.39 1.40 12.28
CA GLN A 281 18.27 2.30 12.01
C GLN A 281 18.27 3.51 12.95
N VAL A 282 18.57 3.30 14.24
CA VAL A 282 18.65 4.38 15.23
C VAL A 282 19.80 5.33 14.89
N SER A 283 21.00 4.81 14.59
CA SER A 283 22.17 5.61 14.22
C SER A 283 21.98 6.38 12.89
N ALA A 284 21.17 5.83 11.98
CA ALA A 284 20.87 6.43 10.69
C ALA A 284 19.73 7.48 10.75
N LEU A 285 19.02 7.63 11.86
CA LEU A 285 18.05 8.72 12.02
C LEU A 285 18.76 10.07 11.89
N SER A 286 18.13 11.01 11.19
CA SER A 286 18.65 12.37 11.13
C SER A 286 18.64 13.04 12.51
N THR A 287 19.57 13.98 12.72
CA THR A 287 19.57 14.81 13.94
C THR A 287 18.23 15.55 14.10
N SER A 288 17.62 15.99 13.00
CA SER A 288 16.31 16.62 13.00
C SER A 288 15.21 15.68 13.50
N SER A 289 15.22 14.42 13.07
CA SER A 289 14.26 13.40 13.53
C SER A 289 14.48 13.06 15.01
N THR A 290 15.75 12.88 15.42
CA THR A 290 16.12 12.57 16.80
C THR A 290 15.74 13.68 17.76
N ALA A 291 15.95 14.95 17.39
CA ALA A 291 15.58 16.12 18.19
C ALA A 291 14.07 16.24 18.49
N LYS A 292 13.24 15.60 17.66
CA LYS A 292 11.78 15.67 17.75
C LYS A 292 11.16 14.53 18.57
N LEU A 293 11.97 13.53 18.98
CA LEU A 293 11.48 12.44 19.83
C LEU A 293 11.05 12.98 21.19
N LYS A 294 9.89 12.51 21.65
CA LYS A 294 9.38 12.83 22.99
C LYS A 294 10.29 12.22 24.07
N SER A 295 10.32 12.84 25.25
CA SER A 295 11.07 12.31 26.40
C SER A 295 10.68 10.86 26.76
N THR A 296 9.39 10.52 26.66
CA THR A 296 8.89 9.15 26.88
C THR A 296 9.41 8.17 25.84
N GLN A 297 9.58 8.61 24.59
CA GLN A 297 10.14 7.81 23.50
C GLN A 297 11.63 7.57 23.69
N VAL A 298 12.39 8.60 24.05
CA VAL A 298 13.84 8.49 24.36
C VAL A 298 14.06 7.60 25.59
N ALA A 299 13.25 7.75 26.64
CA ALA A 299 13.29 6.90 27.82
C ALA A 299 12.95 5.42 27.53
N SER A 300 12.25 5.14 26.43
CA SER A 300 11.92 3.77 26.03
C SER A 300 13.02 3.07 25.22
N LEU A 301 14.03 3.79 24.73
CA LEU A 301 15.12 3.18 23.96
C LEU A 301 15.88 2.15 24.80
N SER A 302 16.31 1.07 24.20
CA SER A 302 17.20 0.10 24.85
C SER A 302 18.59 0.70 25.09
N THR A 303 19.36 0.13 26.00
CA THR A 303 20.75 0.51 26.23
C THR A 303 21.61 0.42 24.97
N ALA A 304 21.39 -0.63 24.15
CA ALA A 304 22.09 -0.79 22.87
C ALA A 304 21.72 0.31 21.86
N GLN A 305 20.46 0.72 21.83
CA GLN A 305 20.00 1.81 20.96
C GLN A 305 20.56 3.17 21.42
N VAL A 306 20.63 3.42 22.73
CA VAL A 306 21.26 4.64 23.25
C VAL A 306 22.76 4.68 22.92
N ALA A 307 23.46 3.56 23.11
CA ALA A 307 24.89 3.44 22.74
C ALA A 307 25.14 3.62 21.22
N ALA A 308 24.15 3.31 20.40
CA ALA A 308 24.24 3.44 18.94
C ALA A 308 23.95 4.87 18.43
N LEU A 309 23.39 5.77 19.25
CA LEU A 309 23.21 7.16 18.85
C LEU A 309 24.56 7.81 18.50
N THR A 310 24.61 8.58 17.45
CA THR A 310 25.80 9.39 17.14
C THR A 310 25.93 10.55 18.13
N THR A 311 27.13 11.10 18.28
CA THR A 311 27.38 12.31 19.12
C THR A 311 26.50 13.48 18.67
N ALA A 312 26.31 13.65 17.37
CA ALA A 312 25.44 14.67 16.80
C ALA A 312 23.95 14.47 17.20
N GLN A 313 23.48 13.23 17.18
CA GLN A 313 22.12 12.91 17.63
C GLN A 313 21.94 13.16 19.11
N VAL A 314 22.91 12.76 19.95
CA VAL A 314 22.90 13.01 21.40
C VAL A 314 22.85 14.52 21.69
N GLY A 315 23.70 15.30 21.05
CA GLY A 315 23.69 16.76 21.18
C GLY A 315 22.40 17.43 20.72
N ALA A 316 21.68 16.80 19.78
CA ALA A 316 20.42 17.31 19.24
C ALA A 316 19.19 16.96 20.11
N LEU A 317 19.29 15.98 21.03
CA LEU A 317 18.17 15.61 21.92
C LEU A 317 17.75 16.80 22.78
N ALA A 318 16.45 16.93 23.04
CA ALA A 318 15.96 17.91 23.99
C ALA A 318 16.52 17.63 25.41
N ALA A 319 16.82 18.67 26.16
CA ALA A 319 17.30 18.50 27.56
C ALA A 319 16.36 17.66 28.44
N THR A 320 15.04 17.82 28.24
CA THR A 320 14.00 16.99 28.88
C THR A 320 14.06 15.52 28.48
N SER A 321 14.49 15.24 27.24
CA SER A 321 14.64 13.86 26.74
C SER A 321 15.88 13.19 27.34
N VAL A 322 16.99 13.91 27.48
CA VAL A 322 18.20 13.41 28.17
C VAL A 322 17.94 13.21 29.66
N ALA A 323 17.22 14.13 30.31
CA ALA A 323 16.81 14.01 31.71
C ALA A 323 15.88 12.82 31.98
N ALA A 324 15.18 12.33 30.97
CA ALA A 324 14.31 11.16 31.10
C ALA A 324 15.05 9.81 30.92
N LEU A 325 16.34 9.82 30.54
CA LEU A 325 17.15 8.61 30.48
C LEU A 325 17.33 8.01 31.88
N GLY A 326 17.16 6.70 31.96
CA GLY A 326 17.46 5.96 33.20
C GLY A 326 18.96 5.70 33.38
N SER A 327 19.34 5.30 34.63
CA SER A 327 20.72 5.00 34.97
C SER A 327 21.41 4.01 34.02
N ASN A 328 20.71 2.93 33.63
CA ASN A 328 21.26 1.94 32.71
C ASN A 328 21.54 2.52 31.31
N GLN A 329 20.67 3.40 30.84
CA GLN A 329 20.82 4.06 29.55
C GLN A 329 21.96 5.07 29.54
N LEU A 330 22.11 5.87 30.63
CA LEU A 330 23.25 6.77 30.79
C LEU A 330 24.57 6.00 30.86
N ASN A 331 24.61 4.91 31.63
CA ASN A 331 25.78 4.05 31.70
C ASN A 331 26.15 3.36 30.38
N ALA A 332 25.20 3.16 29.49
CA ALA A 332 25.45 2.62 28.19
C ALA A 332 26.01 3.64 27.18
N MET A 333 25.94 4.95 27.52
CA MET A 333 26.53 5.98 26.64
C MET A 333 28.05 5.85 26.61
N THR A 334 28.64 6.02 25.43
CA THR A 334 30.09 6.10 25.27
C THR A 334 30.64 7.41 25.86
N THR A 335 31.92 7.44 26.14
CA THR A 335 32.61 8.67 26.60
C THR A 335 32.47 9.81 25.61
N SER A 336 32.50 9.53 24.29
CA SER A 336 32.29 10.51 23.24
C SER A 336 30.87 11.09 23.25
N GLN A 337 29.86 10.26 23.52
CA GLN A 337 28.47 10.71 23.64
C GLN A 337 28.27 11.58 24.87
N VAL A 338 28.88 11.20 26.01
CA VAL A 338 28.84 12.00 27.24
C VAL A 338 29.51 13.38 27.04
N GLY A 339 30.67 13.40 26.36
CA GLY A 339 31.37 14.66 26.02
C GLY A 339 30.57 15.54 25.04
N ALA A 340 29.65 14.95 24.27
CA ALA A 340 28.81 15.68 23.30
C ALA A 340 27.51 16.27 23.92
N LEU A 341 27.18 15.93 25.16
CA LEU A 341 26.04 16.51 25.89
C LEU A 341 26.21 18.02 26.02
N THR A 342 25.17 18.79 25.75
CA THR A 342 25.16 20.23 25.97
C THR A 342 25.08 20.59 27.45
N ALA A 343 25.49 21.79 27.81
CA ALA A 343 25.37 22.28 29.19
C ALA A 343 23.90 22.23 29.71
N ALA A 344 22.92 22.51 28.86
CA ALA A 344 21.52 22.43 29.22
C ALA A 344 21.06 20.98 29.49
N GLN A 345 21.56 20.02 28.73
CA GLN A 345 21.26 18.60 28.93
C GLN A 345 21.88 18.09 30.25
N ILE A 346 23.13 18.45 30.52
CA ILE A 346 23.84 18.10 31.77
C ILE A 346 23.12 18.68 32.96
N LYS A 347 22.73 19.96 32.92
CA LYS A 347 22.02 20.64 34.01
C LYS A 347 20.66 19.99 34.34
N GLY A 348 20.05 19.35 33.34
CA GLY A 348 18.77 18.65 33.50
C GLY A 348 18.85 17.27 34.16
N LEU A 349 20.05 16.70 34.32
CA LEU A 349 20.22 15.39 34.95
C LEU A 349 19.84 15.41 36.44
N SER A 350 19.17 14.35 36.89
CA SER A 350 18.89 14.16 38.31
C SER A 350 20.14 13.72 39.05
N SER A 351 20.23 14.04 40.37
CA SER A 351 21.34 13.60 41.19
C SER A 351 21.49 12.08 41.25
N SER A 352 20.39 11.34 41.32
CA SER A 352 20.40 9.87 41.36
C SER A 352 20.89 9.26 40.03
N THR A 353 20.45 9.83 38.92
CA THR A 353 20.85 9.36 37.58
C THR A 353 22.34 9.64 37.36
N PHE A 354 22.83 10.83 37.74
CA PHE A 354 24.24 11.18 37.61
C PHE A 354 25.13 10.33 38.53
N ALA A 355 24.73 10.09 39.76
CA ALA A 355 25.47 9.25 40.71
C ALA A 355 25.65 7.78 40.25
N SER A 356 24.83 7.33 39.30
CA SER A 356 24.96 6.00 38.68
C SER A 356 25.94 5.96 37.50
N MET A 357 26.46 7.10 37.03
CA MET A 357 27.42 7.14 35.90
C MET A 357 28.75 6.51 36.30
N GLY A 358 29.37 5.81 35.36
CA GLY A 358 30.71 5.24 35.52
C GLY A 358 31.79 6.32 35.63
N THR A 359 32.88 5.98 36.32
CA THR A 359 34.02 6.89 36.53
C THR A 359 34.65 7.37 35.22
N THR A 360 34.72 6.51 34.22
CA THR A 360 35.22 6.86 32.86
C THR A 360 34.35 7.89 32.16
N GLN A 361 33.04 7.83 32.39
CA GLN A 361 32.07 8.79 31.85
C GLN A 361 32.19 10.16 32.60
N VAL A 362 32.36 10.16 33.91
CA VAL A 362 32.61 11.38 34.66
C VAL A 362 33.93 12.05 34.21
N ALA A 363 34.98 11.28 34.05
CA ALA A 363 36.27 11.78 33.56
C ALA A 363 36.19 12.30 32.08
N ALA A 364 35.22 11.87 31.31
CA ALA A 364 34.99 12.31 29.93
C ALA A 364 34.19 13.64 29.83
N LEU A 365 33.62 14.14 30.95
CA LEU A 365 32.93 15.43 30.92
C LEU A 365 33.92 16.56 30.62
N THR A 366 33.50 17.50 29.81
CA THR A 366 34.27 18.75 29.60
C THR A 366 34.23 19.64 30.82
N THR A 367 35.19 20.54 30.98
CA THR A 367 35.20 21.53 32.07
C THR A 367 33.96 22.40 32.08
N GLY A 368 33.41 22.75 30.89
CA GLY A 368 32.18 23.51 30.79
C GLY A 368 30.94 22.71 31.26
N GLN A 369 30.90 21.41 31.01
CA GLN A 369 29.84 20.52 31.49
C GLN A 369 29.90 20.38 33.03
N VAL A 370 31.11 20.23 33.61
CA VAL A 370 31.30 20.14 35.06
C VAL A 370 30.88 21.43 35.75
N ALA A 371 31.27 22.59 35.20
CA ALA A 371 30.82 23.89 35.72
C ALA A 371 29.30 24.09 35.64
N GLY A 372 28.67 23.44 34.65
CA GLY A 372 27.22 23.47 34.42
C GLY A 372 26.40 22.53 35.33
N LEU A 373 27.03 21.60 36.03
CA LEU A 373 26.34 20.70 36.96
C LEU A 373 25.61 21.48 38.08
N SER A 374 24.44 21.00 38.48
CA SER A 374 23.81 21.59 39.64
C SER A 374 24.58 21.26 40.95
N VAL A 375 24.51 22.14 41.93
CA VAL A 375 25.08 21.92 43.24
C VAL A 375 24.62 20.59 43.85
N ALA A 376 23.33 20.25 43.68
CA ALA A 376 22.75 18.98 44.13
C ALA A 376 23.39 17.75 43.45
N VAL A 377 23.69 17.84 42.15
CA VAL A 377 24.34 16.76 41.39
C VAL A 377 25.77 16.56 41.90
N VAL A 378 26.55 17.64 42.06
CA VAL A 378 27.93 17.55 42.58
C VAL A 378 27.93 17.01 44.03
N GLY A 379 27.02 17.46 44.86
CA GLY A 379 26.85 16.94 46.22
C GLY A 379 26.47 15.46 46.32
N ALA A 380 25.81 14.93 45.28
CA ALA A 380 25.40 13.51 45.16
C ALA A 380 26.46 12.60 44.51
N MET A 381 27.55 13.14 43.95
CA MET A 381 28.64 12.33 43.36
C MET A 381 29.16 11.33 44.39
N THR A 382 29.54 10.15 43.96
CA THR A 382 30.21 9.18 44.83
C THR A 382 31.69 9.54 45.01
N SER A 383 32.30 9.07 46.09
CA SER A 383 33.74 9.28 46.36
C SER A 383 34.60 8.78 45.18
N THR A 384 34.21 7.65 44.54
CA THR A 384 34.89 7.11 43.34
C THR A 384 34.73 8.01 42.12
N GLN A 385 33.59 8.68 41.96
CA GLN A 385 33.38 9.64 40.88
C GLN A 385 34.20 10.91 41.07
N VAL A 386 34.29 11.42 42.30
CA VAL A 386 35.09 12.60 42.62
C VAL A 386 36.58 12.32 42.44
N SER A 387 37.07 11.15 42.87
CA SER A 387 38.47 10.74 42.67
C SER A 387 38.83 10.48 41.18
N ALA A 388 37.85 10.21 40.34
CA ALA A 388 38.03 10.01 38.91
C ALA A 388 38.06 11.33 38.10
N MET A 389 37.69 12.46 38.68
CA MET A 389 37.77 13.76 38.00
C MET A 389 39.20 14.12 37.64
N THR A 390 39.39 14.76 36.51
CA THR A 390 40.69 15.36 36.14
C THR A 390 40.97 16.63 36.95
N THR A 391 42.22 17.05 37.10
CA THR A 391 42.59 18.31 37.75
C THR A 391 41.91 19.51 37.10
N SER A 392 41.80 19.52 35.77
CA SER A 392 41.09 20.58 35.03
C SER A 392 39.59 20.62 35.33
N GLN A 393 38.96 19.47 35.53
CA GLN A 393 37.56 19.39 35.94
C GLN A 393 37.38 19.92 37.39
N VAL A 394 38.30 19.57 38.31
CA VAL A 394 38.28 20.08 39.69
C VAL A 394 38.41 21.61 39.67
N GLN A 395 39.32 22.18 38.87
CA GLN A 395 39.49 23.63 38.73
C GLN A 395 38.25 24.31 38.16
N SER A 396 37.44 23.61 37.35
CA SER A 396 36.23 24.16 36.75
C SER A 396 35.00 24.18 37.69
N LEU A 397 35.07 23.52 38.84
CA LEU A 397 34.01 23.57 39.84
C LEU A 397 33.83 25.00 40.37
N THR A 398 32.59 25.44 40.51
CA THR A 398 32.28 26.69 41.22
C THR A 398 32.49 26.54 42.73
N ALA A 399 32.73 27.64 43.45
CA ALA A 399 32.85 27.62 44.91
C ALA A 399 31.63 26.97 45.60
N ASN A 400 30.41 27.19 45.08
CA ASN A 400 29.20 26.57 45.62
C ASN A 400 29.16 25.06 45.40
N GLN A 401 29.70 24.59 44.25
CA GLN A 401 29.81 23.14 43.97
C GLN A 401 30.85 22.49 44.91
N VAL A 402 31.98 23.14 45.16
CA VAL A 402 32.99 22.64 46.09
C VAL A 402 32.42 22.56 47.52
N LYS A 403 31.71 23.60 47.96
CA LYS A 403 31.04 23.61 49.28
C LYS A 403 29.99 22.50 49.46
N ALA A 404 29.47 21.95 48.36
CA ALA A 404 28.52 20.85 48.38
C ALA A 404 29.16 19.48 48.53
N LEU A 405 30.50 19.38 48.34
CA LEU A 405 31.21 18.12 48.51
C LEU A 405 31.30 17.78 50.00
N ALA A 406 30.81 16.62 50.40
CA ALA A 406 30.94 16.12 51.75
C ALA A 406 32.40 15.75 52.06
N ALA A 407 32.79 15.75 53.37
CA ALA A 407 34.17 15.52 53.79
C ALA A 407 34.75 14.19 53.32
N ASP A 408 33.96 13.12 53.23
CA ASP A 408 34.35 11.81 52.73
C ASP A 408 34.75 11.84 51.21
N LYS A 409 34.13 12.71 50.47
CA LYS A 409 34.41 12.90 49.04
C LYS A 409 35.69 13.71 48.83
N VAL A 410 35.89 14.75 49.60
CA VAL A 410 37.13 15.51 49.61
C VAL A 410 38.31 14.63 50.04
N ALA A 411 38.12 13.78 51.06
CA ALA A 411 39.11 12.83 51.55
C ALA A 411 39.49 11.74 50.50
N ALA A 412 38.58 11.45 49.55
CA ALA A 412 38.82 10.52 48.45
C ALA A 412 39.59 11.14 47.28
N MET A 413 39.78 12.46 47.29
CA MET A 413 40.53 13.15 46.22
C MET A 413 42.03 12.83 46.33
N THR A 414 42.69 12.77 45.18
CA THR A 414 44.15 12.66 45.09
C THR A 414 44.82 13.97 45.54
N THR A 415 46.08 13.88 45.99
CA THR A 415 46.88 15.06 46.34
C THR A 415 46.99 16.08 45.19
N THR A 416 47.03 15.61 43.92
CA THR A 416 47.06 16.46 42.75
C THR A 416 45.73 17.17 42.51
N GLN A 417 44.61 16.53 42.82
CA GLN A 417 43.28 17.15 42.74
C GLN A 417 43.09 18.21 43.83
N VAL A 418 43.52 17.92 45.07
CA VAL A 418 43.46 18.89 46.18
C VAL A 418 44.35 20.09 45.88
N ALA A 419 45.54 19.89 45.35
CA ALA A 419 46.46 20.98 44.98
C ALA A 419 45.93 21.79 43.76
N ALA A 420 44.98 21.28 43.01
CA ALA A 420 44.39 21.96 41.88
C ALA A 420 43.26 22.96 42.25
N PHE A 421 42.81 22.99 43.49
CA PHE A 421 41.81 23.97 43.91
C PHE A 421 42.35 25.40 43.75
N THR A 422 41.54 26.28 43.25
CA THR A 422 41.83 27.71 43.12
C THR A 422 41.55 28.44 44.43
N SER A 423 42.18 29.62 44.63
CA SER A 423 41.96 30.46 45.81
C SER A 423 40.46 30.80 46.01
N ASP A 424 39.68 30.93 44.95
CA ASP A 424 38.25 31.25 45.05
C ASP A 424 37.37 30.04 45.41
N GLN A 425 37.85 28.83 45.19
CA GLN A 425 37.14 27.59 45.55
C GLN A 425 37.33 27.24 47.06
N ILE A 426 38.40 27.72 47.69
CA ILE A 426 38.74 27.41 49.09
C ILE A 426 38.42 28.55 50.08
N LYS A 427 37.90 29.68 49.60
CA LYS A 427 37.28 30.75 50.42
C LYS A 427 35.86 30.38 50.84
#